data_093c9a3ec6b38f36d521dd6d5cf7cbdc
#
_entry.id   093c9a3ec6b38f36d521dd6d5cf7cbdc
#
_cell.length_a   1.000
_cell.length_b   1.000
_cell.length_c   1.000
_cell.angle_alpha   90.00
_cell.angle_beta   90.00
_cell.angle_gamma   90.00
#
_symmetry.space_group_name_H-M   'P 1'
#
loop_
_entity.id
_entity.type
_entity.pdbx_description
1 polymer ?
#
loop_
_entity_poly.entity_id
_entity_poly.type
_entity_poly.pdbx_seq_one_letter_code
_entity_poly.pdbx_strand_id
1 'polypeptide(L)'
;HVDSVDSSAKAMALVDKNVEIGGFDKSRHTSLCVDALDYLRDVPEDKYDLMIVDPPAFAKHRGALNNALRAYQRLNAAAISKVAPGGFVFTFSCSQVVTKEAFALAVFSAAAQTGRKVRILDRLNQPSDHAVNIYHPEGEYLKGLLLYVE
;
A
#
# COMPACT_ATOMS: atom_id res chain seq x y z
N HIS A 1 16.75 1.86 7.48
CA HIS A 1 15.76 2.33 8.46
C HIS A 1 14.36 2.02 7.96
N VAL A 2 13.44 1.65 8.87
CA VAL A 2 12.04 1.34 8.55
C VAL A 2 11.13 2.25 9.36
N ASP A 3 10.24 2.96 8.67
CA ASP A 3 9.15 3.71 9.28
C ASP A 3 7.85 2.89 9.14
N SER A 4 7.23 2.49 10.25
CA SER A 4 5.90 1.86 10.26
C SER A 4 4.85 2.88 10.64
N VAL A 5 3.82 3.01 9.81
CA VAL A 5 2.79 4.04 9.94
C VAL A 5 1.41 3.41 9.96
N ASP A 6 0.66 3.62 11.03
CA ASP A 6 -0.76 3.22 11.14
C ASP A 6 -1.49 4.14 12.13
N SER A 7 -2.75 4.41 11.90
CA SER A 7 -3.57 5.23 12.80
C SER A 7 -4.00 4.49 14.09
N SER A 8 -3.81 3.18 14.15
CA SER A 8 -4.16 2.33 15.29
C SER A 8 -3.02 2.26 16.31
N ALA A 9 -3.17 2.91 17.46
CA ALA A 9 -2.21 2.80 18.56
C ALA A 9 -1.99 1.34 19.01
N LYS A 10 -3.03 0.49 18.94
CA LYS A 10 -2.91 -0.94 19.25
C LYS A 10 -2.03 -1.66 18.23
N ALA A 11 -2.16 -1.35 16.94
CA ALA A 11 -1.31 -1.93 15.90
C ALA A 11 0.15 -1.50 16.09
N MET A 12 0.40 -0.21 16.36
CA MET A 12 1.76 0.30 16.59
C MET A 12 2.42 -0.33 17.81
N ALA A 13 1.69 -0.52 18.91
CA ALA A 13 2.21 -1.23 20.09
C ALA A 13 2.58 -2.70 19.77
N LEU A 14 1.86 -3.37 18.86
CA LEU A 14 2.21 -4.72 18.39
C LEU A 14 3.42 -4.71 17.47
N VAL A 15 3.58 -3.69 16.63
CA VAL A 15 4.79 -3.51 15.80
C VAL A 15 6.02 -3.39 16.69
N ASP A 16 6.00 -2.53 17.69
CA ASP A 16 7.12 -2.34 18.63
C ASP A 16 7.48 -3.64 19.35
N LYS A 17 6.46 -4.38 19.80
CA LYS A 17 6.65 -5.69 20.42
C LYS A 17 7.26 -6.71 19.45
N ASN A 18 6.84 -6.72 18.19
CA ASN A 18 7.38 -7.64 17.18
C ASN A 18 8.83 -7.29 16.82
N VAL A 19 9.18 -6.01 16.73
CA VAL A 19 10.57 -5.55 16.56
C VAL A 19 11.45 -6.06 17.69
N GLU A 20 10.97 -5.96 18.95
CA GLU A 20 11.69 -6.46 20.12
C GLU A 20 11.85 -7.98 20.12
N ILE A 21 10.75 -8.74 19.89
CA ILE A 21 10.77 -10.21 19.87
C ILE A 21 11.63 -10.73 18.71
N GLY A 22 11.60 -10.05 17.55
CA GLY A 22 12.43 -10.38 16.39
C GLY A 22 13.92 -10.08 16.58
N GLY A 23 14.32 -9.45 17.67
CA GLY A 23 15.71 -9.09 17.93
C GLY A 23 16.25 -8.03 16.99
N PHE A 24 15.38 -7.25 16.35
CA PHE A 24 15.79 -6.18 15.44
C PHE A 24 16.32 -4.97 16.21
N ASP A 25 17.29 -4.29 15.62
CA ASP A 25 17.86 -3.07 16.17
C ASP A 25 16.80 -1.94 16.20
N LYS A 26 16.35 -1.59 17.40
CA LYS A 26 15.34 -0.55 17.60
C LYS A 26 15.75 0.82 17.07
N SER A 27 17.06 1.10 16.93
CA SER A 27 17.55 2.35 16.34
C SER A 27 17.29 2.46 14.83
N ARG A 28 16.96 1.34 14.20
CA ARG A 28 16.66 1.24 12.76
C ARG A 28 15.17 1.16 12.45
N HIS A 29 14.31 1.36 13.44
CA HIS A 29 12.87 1.32 13.29
C HIS A 29 12.20 2.49 14.00
N THR A 30 11.16 3.06 13.39
CA THR A 30 10.30 4.10 13.95
C THR A 30 8.84 3.68 13.79
N SER A 31 8.08 3.69 14.89
CA SER A 31 6.62 3.48 14.88
C SER A 31 5.91 4.83 14.99
N LEU A 32 5.01 5.09 14.06
CA LEU A 32 4.29 6.35 13.94
C LEU A 32 2.77 6.10 13.97
N CYS A 33 2.12 6.50 15.06
CA CYS A 33 0.67 6.40 15.21
C CYS A 33 -0.01 7.64 14.63
N VAL A 34 -0.24 7.63 13.29
CA VAL A 34 -0.79 8.77 12.53
C VAL A 34 -1.50 8.25 11.28
N ASP A 35 -2.43 9.05 10.73
CA ASP A 35 -3.00 8.76 9.41
C ASP A 35 -1.92 8.78 8.31
N ALA A 36 -1.95 7.78 7.44
CA ALA A 36 -0.91 7.62 6.41
C ALA A 36 -0.84 8.79 5.42
N LEU A 37 -2.00 9.37 5.02
CA LEU A 37 -2.01 10.52 4.12
C LEU A 37 -1.53 11.79 4.82
N ASP A 38 -1.86 11.97 6.09
CA ASP A 38 -1.35 13.09 6.89
C ASP A 38 0.16 12.99 7.05
N TYR A 39 0.67 11.79 7.37
CA TYR A 39 2.11 11.54 7.43
C TYR A 39 2.81 11.84 6.10
N LEU A 40 2.31 11.30 4.98
CA LEU A 40 2.92 11.46 3.66
C LEU A 40 2.91 12.93 3.18
N ARG A 41 2.03 13.78 3.70
CA ARG A 41 2.01 15.22 3.37
C ARG A 41 3.30 15.91 3.78
N ASP A 42 3.82 15.55 4.96
CA ASP A 42 4.97 16.23 5.58
C ASP A 42 6.31 15.55 5.25
N VAL A 43 6.26 14.33 4.68
CA VAL A 43 7.45 13.60 4.23
C VAL A 43 8.08 14.29 3.01
N PRO A 44 9.39 14.53 2.99
CA PRO A 44 10.09 15.00 1.79
C PRO A 44 9.89 14.08 0.59
N GLU A 45 9.96 14.61 -0.62
CA GLU A 45 10.05 13.81 -1.84
C GLU A 45 11.33 12.98 -1.86
N ASP A 46 11.30 11.87 -2.58
CA ASP A 46 12.47 10.99 -2.77
C ASP A 46 13.12 10.47 -1.47
N LYS A 47 12.35 10.40 -0.38
CA LYS A 47 12.87 9.95 0.93
C LYS A 47 13.08 8.44 1.01
N TYR A 48 12.22 7.65 0.39
CA TYR A 48 12.18 6.20 0.59
C TYR A 48 12.69 5.44 -0.64
N ASP A 49 13.50 4.41 -0.41
CA ASP A 49 13.93 3.47 -1.45
C ASP A 49 12.84 2.45 -1.76
N LEU A 50 12.01 2.13 -0.75
CA LEU A 50 10.91 1.17 -0.86
C LEU A 50 9.75 1.60 0.01
N MET A 51 8.54 1.50 -0.52
CA MET A 51 7.31 1.75 0.23
C MET A 51 6.32 0.60 0.06
N ILE A 52 5.68 0.19 1.15
CA ILE A 52 4.58 -0.78 1.16
C ILE A 52 3.30 -0.03 1.51
N VAL A 53 2.33 -0.05 0.60
CA VAL A 53 1.04 0.63 0.70
C VAL A 53 -0.06 -0.42 0.78
N ASP A 54 -0.49 -0.74 2.00
CA ASP A 54 -1.49 -1.78 2.29
C ASP A 54 -2.64 -1.21 3.13
N PRO A 55 -3.49 -0.38 2.52
CA PRO A 55 -4.61 0.24 3.23
C PRO A 55 -5.74 -0.77 3.50
N PRO A 56 -6.65 -0.47 4.44
CA PRO A 56 -7.87 -1.23 4.62
C PRO A 56 -8.76 -1.15 3.37
N ALA A 57 -9.75 -2.04 3.28
CA ALA A 57 -10.73 -2.03 2.18
C ALA A 57 -11.52 -0.71 2.15
N PHE A 58 -11.24 0.16 1.19
CA PHE A 58 -11.93 1.43 1.02
C PHE A 58 -13.37 1.29 0.50
N ALA A 59 -13.72 0.14 -0.09
CA ALA A 59 -15.08 -0.15 -0.49
C ALA A 59 -15.52 -1.52 0.00
N LYS A 60 -16.65 -1.56 0.71
CA LYS A 60 -17.32 -2.79 1.16
C LYS A 60 -18.55 -3.13 0.30
N HIS A 61 -19.03 -2.21 -0.53
CA HIS A 61 -20.16 -2.37 -1.43
C HIS A 61 -19.99 -1.53 -2.70
N ARG A 62 -20.70 -1.90 -3.78
CA ARG A 62 -20.57 -1.26 -5.10
C ARG A 62 -20.81 0.24 -5.11
N GLY A 63 -21.73 0.74 -4.26
CA GLY A 63 -22.00 2.18 -4.16
C GLY A 63 -20.82 3.02 -3.68
N ALA A 64 -19.82 2.41 -3.01
CA ALA A 64 -18.61 3.08 -2.54
C ALA A 64 -17.44 3.00 -3.55
N LEU A 65 -17.61 2.32 -4.70
CA LEU A 65 -16.51 2.01 -5.63
C LEU A 65 -15.76 3.27 -6.09
N ASN A 66 -16.48 4.27 -6.58
CA ASN A 66 -15.86 5.49 -7.12
C ASN A 66 -15.06 6.26 -6.06
N ASN A 67 -15.56 6.32 -4.83
CA ASN A 67 -14.85 6.97 -3.72
C ASN A 67 -13.61 6.16 -3.32
N ALA A 68 -13.70 4.83 -3.34
CA ALA A 68 -12.57 3.95 -3.07
C ALA A 68 -11.46 4.11 -4.13
N LEU A 69 -11.81 4.13 -5.42
CA LEU A 69 -10.84 4.33 -6.49
C LEU A 69 -10.11 5.68 -6.37
N ARG A 70 -10.81 6.74 -6.01
CA ARG A 70 -10.21 8.04 -5.71
C ARG A 70 -9.29 8.00 -4.49
N ALA A 71 -9.66 7.23 -3.45
CA ALA A 71 -8.82 7.07 -2.27
C ALA A 71 -7.53 6.29 -2.61
N TYR A 72 -7.63 5.20 -3.37
CA TYR A 72 -6.46 4.48 -3.89
C TYR A 72 -5.58 5.37 -4.76
N GLN A 73 -6.16 6.15 -5.66
CA GLN A 73 -5.41 7.09 -6.50
C GLN A 73 -4.64 8.10 -5.64
N ARG A 74 -5.28 8.75 -4.69
CA ARG A 74 -4.62 9.75 -3.82
C ARG A 74 -3.49 9.15 -3.01
N LEU A 75 -3.73 8.00 -2.37
CA LEU A 75 -2.73 7.33 -1.54
C LEU A 75 -1.52 6.88 -2.37
N ASN A 76 -1.76 6.29 -3.54
CA ASN A 76 -0.67 5.88 -4.43
C ASN A 76 0.09 7.06 -5.03
N ALA A 77 -0.58 8.17 -5.38
CA ALA A 77 0.10 9.38 -5.83
C ALA A 77 1.01 9.95 -4.75
N ALA A 78 0.54 10.01 -3.51
CA ALA A 78 1.35 10.44 -2.38
C ALA A 78 2.55 9.50 -2.17
N ALA A 79 2.34 8.18 -2.21
CA ALA A 79 3.42 7.20 -2.05
C ALA A 79 4.47 7.30 -3.17
N ILE A 80 4.04 7.33 -4.44
CA ILE A 80 4.94 7.43 -5.61
C ILE A 80 5.81 8.68 -5.55
N SER A 81 5.27 9.81 -5.08
CA SER A 81 6.03 11.06 -4.95
C SER A 81 7.09 11.03 -3.84
N LYS A 82 7.00 10.10 -2.88
CA LYS A 82 7.93 9.98 -1.74
C LYS A 82 9.01 8.92 -1.92
N VAL A 83 8.90 8.14 -3.00
CA VAL A 83 9.90 7.13 -3.34
C VAL A 83 10.97 7.73 -4.25
N ALA A 84 12.24 7.51 -3.92
CA ALA A 84 13.38 7.96 -4.69
C ALA A 84 13.40 7.37 -6.11
N PRO A 85 13.99 8.05 -7.10
CA PRO A 85 14.23 7.46 -8.42
C PRO A 85 15.02 6.15 -8.31
N GLY A 86 14.53 5.11 -8.98
CA GLY A 86 15.06 3.74 -8.86
C GLY A 86 14.47 2.94 -7.71
N GLY A 87 13.56 3.52 -6.94
CA GLY A 87 12.92 2.85 -5.81
C GLY A 87 11.65 2.07 -6.20
N PHE A 88 11.03 1.43 -5.20
CA PHE A 88 9.94 0.49 -5.40
C PHE A 88 8.71 0.85 -4.55
N VAL A 89 7.53 0.58 -5.10
CA VAL A 89 6.27 0.63 -4.35
C VAL A 89 5.56 -0.70 -4.48
N PHE A 90 5.29 -1.36 -3.35
CA PHE A 90 4.31 -2.43 -3.26
C PHE A 90 2.98 -1.81 -2.87
N THR A 91 1.96 -1.97 -3.69
CA THR A 91 0.64 -1.42 -3.39
C THR A 91 -0.45 -2.47 -3.50
N PHE A 92 -1.38 -2.46 -2.53
CA PHE A 92 -2.38 -3.51 -2.38
C PHE A 92 -3.80 -2.96 -2.25
N SER A 93 -4.75 -3.83 -2.56
CA SER A 93 -6.17 -3.66 -2.26
C SER A 93 -6.80 -4.98 -1.88
N CYS A 94 -7.42 -5.05 -0.71
CA CYS A 94 -8.21 -6.18 -0.23
C CYS A 94 -9.73 -6.00 -0.46
N SER A 95 -10.14 -4.99 -1.22
CA SER A 95 -11.55 -4.70 -1.47
C SER A 95 -12.14 -5.62 -2.55
N GLN A 96 -13.10 -6.48 -2.21
CA GLN A 96 -13.76 -7.40 -3.15
C GLN A 96 -14.42 -6.70 -4.33
N VAL A 97 -15.00 -5.51 -4.12
CA VAL A 97 -15.72 -4.78 -5.16
C VAL A 97 -14.81 -4.02 -6.13
N VAL A 98 -13.52 -3.90 -5.82
CA VAL A 98 -12.52 -3.30 -6.68
C VAL A 98 -11.86 -4.40 -7.49
N THR A 99 -12.06 -4.41 -8.80
CA THR A 99 -11.41 -5.41 -9.69
C THR A 99 -9.93 -5.13 -9.85
N LYS A 100 -9.16 -6.13 -10.35
CA LYS A 100 -7.72 -5.99 -10.63
C LYS A 100 -7.46 -4.84 -11.62
N GLU A 101 -8.32 -4.72 -12.65
CA GLU A 101 -8.23 -3.69 -13.69
C GLU A 101 -8.54 -2.30 -13.13
N ALA A 102 -9.62 -2.18 -12.33
CA ALA A 102 -10.01 -0.91 -11.72
C ALA A 102 -8.92 -0.42 -10.73
N PHE A 103 -8.32 -1.32 -9.95
CA PHE A 103 -7.21 -0.98 -9.08
C PHE A 103 -5.98 -0.51 -9.89
N ALA A 104 -5.59 -1.28 -10.92
CA ALA A 104 -4.48 -0.90 -11.79
C ALA A 104 -4.71 0.46 -12.47
N LEU A 105 -5.95 0.77 -12.89
CA LEU A 105 -6.30 2.06 -13.46
C LEU A 105 -6.19 3.21 -12.44
N ALA A 106 -6.58 2.98 -11.18
CA ALA A 106 -6.41 3.97 -10.11
C ALA A 106 -4.93 4.25 -9.85
N VAL A 107 -4.09 3.22 -9.85
CA VAL A 107 -2.62 3.36 -9.69
C VAL A 107 -1.99 4.03 -10.92
N PHE A 108 -2.43 3.70 -12.15
CA PHE A 108 -2.02 4.41 -13.36
C PHE A 108 -2.34 5.90 -13.28
N SER A 109 -3.57 6.24 -12.86
CA SER A 109 -3.97 7.64 -12.69
C SER A 109 -3.14 8.36 -11.62
N ALA A 110 -2.75 7.65 -10.56
CA ALA A 110 -1.85 8.16 -9.54
C ALA A 110 -0.46 8.48 -10.11
N ALA A 111 0.15 7.55 -10.84
CA ALA A 111 1.44 7.74 -11.50
C ALA A 111 1.41 8.92 -12.49
N ALA A 112 0.37 8.99 -13.34
CA ALA A 112 0.18 10.10 -14.26
C ALA A 112 0.07 11.46 -13.55
N GLN A 113 -0.60 11.51 -12.40
CA GLN A 113 -0.72 12.73 -11.60
C GLN A 113 0.61 13.23 -11.04
N THR A 114 1.53 12.31 -10.70
CA THR A 114 2.87 12.67 -10.19
C THR A 114 3.85 13.09 -11.29
N GLY A 115 3.53 12.82 -12.55
CA GLY A 115 4.46 13.02 -13.68
C GLY A 115 5.65 12.06 -13.71
N ARG A 116 5.73 11.11 -12.76
CA ARG A 116 6.81 10.11 -12.68
C ARG A 116 6.59 9.00 -13.72
N LYS A 117 7.67 8.48 -14.27
CA LYS A 117 7.63 7.23 -15.04
C LYS A 117 7.61 6.06 -14.07
N VAL A 118 6.57 5.22 -14.19
CA VAL A 118 6.36 4.08 -13.31
C VAL A 118 6.12 2.83 -14.14
N ARG A 119 6.81 1.76 -13.82
CA ARG A 119 6.65 0.45 -14.46
C ARG A 119 6.04 -0.55 -13.48
N ILE A 120 5.11 -1.36 -13.92
CA ILE A 120 4.63 -2.53 -13.18
C ILE A 120 5.64 -3.65 -13.44
N LEU A 121 6.36 -4.07 -12.41
CA LEU A 121 7.28 -5.21 -12.48
C LEU A 121 6.56 -6.52 -12.28
N ASP A 122 5.58 -6.55 -11.37
CA ASP A 122 4.81 -7.76 -11.09
C ASP A 122 3.37 -7.44 -10.65
N ARG A 123 2.49 -8.43 -10.85
CA ARG A 123 1.10 -8.44 -10.39
C ARG A 123 0.94 -9.49 -9.31
N LEU A 124 0.79 -9.03 -8.08
CA LEU A 124 0.75 -9.87 -6.90
C LEU A 124 -0.68 -10.36 -6.63
N ASN A 125 -0.78 -11.58 -6.18
CA ASN A 125 -2.02 -12.25 -5.78
C ASN A 125 -1.91 -12.73 -4.34
N GLN A 126 -2.97 -13.41 -3.86
CA GLN A 126 -2.94 -14.08 -2.57
C GLN A 126 -1.85 -15.17 -2.55
N PRO A 127 -1.08 -15.26 -1.45
CA PRO A 127 -0.08 -16.31 -1.28
C PRO A 127 -0.73 -17.69 -1.03
N SER A 128 0.06 -18.74 -1.13
CA SER A 128 -0.41 -20.14 -1.02
C SER A 128 -0.97 -20.51 0.36
N ASP A 129 -0.54 -19.81 1.40
CA ASP A 129 -1.08 -19.96 2.77
C ASP A 129 -2.47 -19.31 2.95
N HIS A 130 -2.92 -18.56 1.95
CA HIS A 130 -4.25 -17.98 1.86
C HIS A 130 -4.95 -18.44 0.57
N ALA A 131 -5.00 -19.76 0.37
CA ALA A 131 -5.53 -20.37 -0.84
C ALA A 131 -7.02 -20.05 -1.06
N VAL A 132 -7.39 -19.86 -2.31
CA VAL A 132 -8.78 -19.66 -2.73
C VAL A 132 -9.44 -21.01 -2.99
N ASN A 133 -10.61 -21.25 -2.38
CA ASN A 133 -11.41 -22.44 -2.67
C ASN A 133 -12.03 -22.29 -4.07
N ILE A 134 -11.82 -23.29 -4.93
CA ILE A 134 -12.30 -23.28 -6.33
C ILE A 134 -13.85 -23.14 -6.42
N TYR A 135 -14.57 -23.59 -5.40
CA TYR A 135 -16.04 -23.45 -5.32
C TYR A 135 -16.49 -22.11 -4.73
N HIS A 136 -15.57 -21.30 -4.22
CA HIS A 136 -15.82 -20.00 -3.60
C HIS A 136 -14.85 -18.95 -4.16
N PRO A 137 -14.97 -18.59 -5.45
CA PRO A 137 -14.05 -17.67 -6.12
C PRO A 137 -14.07 -16.26 -5.53
N GLU A 138 -15.12 -15.89 -4.77
CA GLU A 138 -15.19 -14.64 -4.03
C GLU A 138 -14.11 -14.50 -2.95
N GLY A 139 -13.47 -15.61 -2.57
CA GLY A 139 -12.29 -15.61 -1.72
C GLY A 139 -11.04 -15.01 -2.38
N GLU A 140 -11.00 -14.86 -3.71
CA GLU A 140 -9.93 -14.17 -4.44
C GLU A 140 -10.18 -12.65 -4.45
N TYR A 141 -9.80 -11.98 -3.37
CA TYR A 141 -10.05 -10.55 -3.20
C TYR A 141 -8.79 -9.70 -3.12
N LEU A 142 -7.63 -10.28 -2.79
CA LEU A 142 -6.37 -9.54 -2.71
C LEU A 142 -5.78 -9.34 -4.11
N LYS A 143 -5.36 -8.13 -4.38
CA LYS A 143 -4.60 -7.76 -5.57
C LYS A 143 -3.51 -6.79 -5.18
N GLY A 144 -2.37 -6.93 -5.80
CA GLY A 144 -1.23 -6.06 -5.57
C GLY A 144 -0.46 -5.76 -6.85
N LEU A 145 0.32 -4.71 -6.81
CA LEU A 145 1.26 -4.34 -7.86
C LEU A 145 2.61 -4.06 -7.22
N LEU A 146 3.67 -4.58 -7.82
CA LEU A 146 5.03 -4.15 -7.58
C LEU A 146 5.40 -3.12 -8.65
N LEU A 147 5.69 -1.91 -8.22
CA LEU A 147 6.02 -0.78 -9.08
C LEU A 147 7.50 -0.43 -8.95
N TYR A 148 8.11 -0.09 -10.07
CA TYR A 148 9.42 0.57 -10.15
C TYR A 148 9.21 2.03 -10.54
N VAL A 149 9.79 2.96 -9.81
CA VAL A 149 9.64 4.42 -10.00
C VAL A 149 10.93 4.98 -10.58
N GLU A 150 10.85 5.56 -11.81
CA GLU A 150 12.00 6.21 -12.49
C GLU A 150 12.11 7.68 -12.14
#